data_2d0e8db7939ed06b0b2d5639de02a9f0
#
_entry.id   2d0e8db7939ed06b0b2d5639de02a9f0
#
_cell.length_a   1.000
_cell.length_b   1.000
_cell.length_c   1.000
_cell.angle_alpha   90.00
_cell.angle_beta   90.00
_cell.angle_gamma   90.00
#
_symmetry.space_group_name_H-M   'P 1'
#
loop_
_entity.id
_entity.type
_entity.pdbx_description
1 polymer ?
#
loop_
_entity_poly.entity_id
_entity_poly.type
_entity_poly.pdbx_seq_one_letter_code
_entity_poly.pdbx_strand_id
1 'polypeptide(L)'
;MKSSHLSTPDAQLDLRGTPCPINFVRTKLYLEKMLPGCLLEVWLDSGEPIEQVPDSLIMAGYQVEQITDCMGYFSLLVRRPATVQ
;
A
#
# COMPACT_ATOMS: atom_id res chain seq x y z
N MET A 1 15.42 -3.48 -20.86
CA MET A 1 15.20 -3.34 -20.21
C MET A 1 14.92 -2.64 -19.56
N LYS A 2 14.76 -2.41 -19.14
CA LYS A 2 14.49 -1.76 -18.53
C LYS A 2 14.82 -1.55 -17.46
N SER A 3 15.18 -1.06 -17.06
CA SER A 3 15.55 -0.88 -16.02
C SER A 3 14.83 -0.68 -15.13
N SER A 4 14.73 -0.93 -14.47
CA SER A 4 14.05 -0.82 -13.74
C SER A 4 14.35 -0.68 -12.45
N HIS A 5 15.04 0.10 -12.09
CA HIS A 5 15.21 0.41 -10.75
C HIS A 5 14.06 1.22 -10.23
N LEU A 6 13.17 1.53 -11.06
CA LEU A 6 11.91 2.13 -10.62
C LEU A 6 10.89 1.03 -10.47
N SER A 7 10.28 0.96 -9.29
CA SER A 7 9.22 -0.01 -9.06
C SER A 7 7.94 0.54 -9.64
N THR A 8 7.36 -0.21 -10.55
CA THR A 8 6.07 0.17 -11.14
C THR A 8 5.00 -0.65 -10.45
N PRO A 9 4.00 -0.01 -9.84
CA PRO A 9 2.95 -0.76 -9.18
C PRO A 9 2.11 -1.54 -10.18
N ASP A 10 1.67 -2.71 -9.75
CA ASP A 10 0.80 -3.55 -10.58
C ASP A 10 -0.65 -3.09 -10.53
N ALA A 11 -1.00 -2.35 -9.48
CA ALA A 11 -2.35 -1.83 -9.33
C ALA A 11 -2.31 -0.58 -8.47
N GLN A 12 -3.39 0.19 -8.51
CA GLN A 12 -3.55 1.40 -7.70
C GLN A 12 -4.86 1.34 -6.95
N LEU A 13 -4.87 1.88 -5.74
CA LEU A 13 -6.07 1.96 -4.92
C LEU A 13 -6.12 3.34 -4.27
N ASP A 14 -7.12 4.12 -4.64
CA ASP A 14 -7.30 5.47 -4.11
C ASP A 14 -8.22 5.40 -2.91
N LEU A 15 -7.66 5.57 -1.72
CA LEU A 15 -8.42 5.53 -0.47
C LEU A 15 -8.49 6.89 0.20
N ARG A 16 -8.23 7.96 -0.56
CA ARG A 16 -8.40 9.30 0.00
C ARG A 16 -9.87 9.50 0.36
N GLY A 17 -10.10 10.07 1.53
CA GLY A 17 -11.46 10.25 2.03
C GLY A 17 -12.03 9.03 2.73
N THR A 18 -11.30 7.92 2.79
CA THR A 18 -11.78 6.71 3.44
C THR A 18 -11.30 6.69 4.89
N PRO A 19 -12.21 6.53 5.85
CA PRO A 19 -11.81 6.56 7.26
C PRO A 19 -11.12 5.27 7.69
N CYS A 20 -10.38 5.34 8.79
CA CYS A 20 -9.83 4.20 9.46
C CYS A 20 -10.94 3.53 10.27
N PRO A 21 -10.95 2.21 10.39
CA PRO A 21 -9.99 1.25 9.83
C PRO A 21 -10.40 0.72 8.45
N ILE A 22 -11.40 1.31 7.83
CA ILE A 22 -11.91 0.82 6.55
C ILE A 22 -10.82 0.89 5.48
N ASN A 23 -10.00 1.94 5.50
CA ASN A 23 -8.90 2.06 4.55
C ASN A 23 -7.91 0.90 4.67
N PHE A 24 -7.54 0.50 5.87
CA PHE A 24 -6.68 -0.66 6.06
C PHE A 24 -7.34 -1.94 5.56
N VAL A 25 -8.62 -2.13 5.91
CA VAL A 25 -9.34 -3.33 5.52
C VAL A 25 -9.42 -3.44 4.00
N ARG A 26 -9.73 -2.35 3.33
CA ARG A 26 -9.82 -2.36 1.87
C ARG A 26 -8.46 -2.64 1.22
N THR A 27 -7.38 -2.09 1.79
CA THR A 27 -6.05 -2.36 1.29
C THR A 27 -5.70 -3.83 1.43
N LYS A 28 -5.97 -4.39 2.60
CA LYS A 28 -5.67 -5.78 2.89
C LYS A 28 -6.44 -6.71 1.94
N LEU A 29 -7.74 -6.45 1.76
CA LEU A 29 -8.55 -7.27 0.88
C LEU A 29 -8.07 -7.19 -0.56
N TYR A 30 -7.64 -6.01 -1.00
CA TYR A 30 -7.12 -5.86 -2.35
C TYR A 30 -5.84 -6.65 -2.53
N LEU A 31 -4.93 -6.57 -1.55
CA LEU A 31 -3.67 -7.31 -1.61
C LEU A 31 -3.90 -8.80 -1.66
N GLU A 32 -4.92 -9.28 -0.95
CA GLU A 32 -5.23 -10.71 -0.95
C GLU A 32 -5.69 -11.21 -2.30
N LYS A 33 -6.20 -10.33 -3.14
CA LYS A 33 -6.62 -10.70 -4.49
C LYS A 33 -5.47 -10.64 -5.48
N MET A 34 -4.38 -10.00 -5.13
CA MET A 34 -3.23 -9.88 -6.02
C MET A 34 -2.36 -11.11 -5.91
N LEU A 35 -1.58 -11.36 -6.95
CA LEU A 35 -0.65 -12.46 -6.93
C LEU A 35 0.50 -12.16 -5.96
N PRO A 36 1.07 -13.19 -5.33
CA PRO A 36 2.24 -12.97 -4.48
C PRO A 36 3.36 -12.27 -5.22
N GLY A 37 4.01 -11.34 -4.55
CA GLY A 37 5.09 -10.57 -5.15
C GLY A 37 4.65 -9.32 -5.87
N CYS A 38 3.36 -9.11 -6.02
CA CYS A 38 2.85 -7.91 -6.71
C CYS A 38 2.91 -6.68 -5.82
N LEU A 39 2.96 -5.53 -6.46
CA LEU A 39 3.11 -4.24 -5.80
C LEU A 39 1.83 -3.43 -5.97
N LEU A 40 1.32 -2.90 -4.87
CA LEU A 40 0.12 -2.08 -4.88
C LEU A 40 0.47 -0.66 -4.44
N GLU A 41 -0.01 0.31 -5.20
CA GLU A 41 0.09 1.69 -4.79
C GLU A 41 -1.22 2.10 -4.12
N VAL A 42 -1.12 2.65 -2.91
CA VAL A 42 -2.29 3.07 -2.14
C VAL A 42 -2.16 4.55 -1.84
N TRP A 43 -3.22 5.31 -2.09
CA TRP A 43 -3.23 6.73 -1.79
C TRP A 43 -4.03 6.95 -0.50
N LEU A 44 -3.40 7.62 0.46
CA LEU A 44 -3.98 7.87 1.77
C LEU A 44 -3.93 9.35 2.10
N ASP A 45 -4.93 9.80 2.85
CA ASP A 45 -4.89 11.17 3.37
C ASP A 45 -3.81 11.32 4.43
N SER A 46 -3.34 12.54 4.60
CA SER A 46 -2.45 12.87 5.69
C SER A 46 -3.19 12.74 7.02
N GLY A 47 -2.43 12.69 8.09
CA GLY A 47 -2.99 12.54 9.43
C GLY A 47 -3.08 11.08 9.82
N GLU A 48 -4.19 10.69 10.41
CA GLU A 48 -4.35 9.35 10.97
C GLU A 48 -4.12 8.22 9.94
N PRO A 49 -4.66 8.32 8.71
CA PRO A 49 -4.45 7.22 7.78
C PRO A 49 -2.99 6.91 7.50
N ILE A 50 -2.19 7.93 7.20
CA ILE A 50 -0.78 7.68 6.89
C ILE A 50 0.01 7.27 8.11
N GLU A 51 -0.46 7.64 9.30
CA GLU A 51 0.21 7.26 10.53
C GLU A 51 -0.07 5.83 10.94
N GLN A 52 -1.25 5.31 10.63
CA GLN A 52 -1.66 4.02 11.14
C GLN A 52 -1.67 2.89 10.11
N VAL A 53 -2.04 3.18 8.87
CA VAL A 53 -2.18 2.12 7.87
C VAL A 53 -0.85 1.42 7.59
N PRO A 54 0.28 2.14 7.39
CA PRO A 54 1.54 1.44 7.14
C PRO A 54 1.90 0.45 8.25
N ASP A 55 1.78 0.88 9.51
CA ASP A 55 2.11 0.01 10.63
C ASP A 55 1.19 -1.21 10.67
N SER A 56 -0.09 -1.00 10.41
CA SER A 56 -1.05 -2.10 10.41
C SER A 56 -0.74 -3.11 9.31
N LEU A 57 -0.31 -2.61 8.14
CA LEU A 57 0.07 -3.49 7.03
C LEU A 57 1.31 -4.30 7.37
N ILE A 58 2.29 -3.67 7.98
CA ILE A 58 3.52 -4.37 8.38
C ILE A 58 3.18 -5.46 9.40
N MET A 59 2.33 -5.15 10.35
CA MET A 59 1.94 -6.14 11.36
C MET A 59 1.15 -7.29 10.75
N ALA A 60 0.46 -7.05 9.64
CA ALA A 60 -0.29 -8.09 8.95
C ALA A 60 0.58 -8.93 8.00
N GLY A 61 1.87 -8.59 7.89
CA GLY A 61 2.80 -9.38 7.09
C GLY A 61 3.11 -8.83 5.71
N TYR A 62 2.60 -7.65 5.38
CA TYR A 62 2.90 -7.03 4.10
C TYR A 62 4.12 -6.14 4.19
N GLN A 63 4.73 -5.84 3.06
CA GLN A 63 5.94 -5.03 3.01
C GLN A 63 5.61 -3.64 2.49
N VAL A 64 5.87 -2.64 3.31
CA VAL A 64 5.70 -1.24 2.89
C VAL A 64 7.06 -0.78 2.39
N GLU A 65 7.17 -0.61 1.07
CA GLU A 65 8.46 -0.35 0.44
C GLU A 65 8.79 1.13 0.34
N GLN A 66 7.77 1.96 0.20
CA GLN A 66 8.01 3.37 0.01
C GLN A 66 6.79 4.17 0.44
N ILE A 67 7.04 5.32 1.05
CA ILE A 67 5.99 6.28 1.39
C ILE A 67 6.42 7.61 0.78
N THR A 68 5.56 8.18 -0.07
CA THR A 68 5.85 9.42 -0.76
C THR A 68 4.85 10.49 -0.38
N ASP A 69 5.35 11.65 0.03
CA ASP A 69 4.48 12.80 0.30
C ASP A 69 4.16 13.45 -1.05
N CYS A 70 2.88 13.47 -1.39
CA CYS A 70 2.41 14.00 -2.67
C CYS A 70 1.74 15.36 -2.53
N MET A 71 2.09 16.09 -1.46
CA MET A 71 1.59 17.46 -1.24
C MET A 71 0.06 17.50 -1.16
N GLY A 72 -0.46 16.93 -0.09
CA GLY A 72 -1.89 16.89 0.14
C GLY A 72 -2.40 15.49 0.40
N TYR A 73 -1.63 14.50 0.02
CA TYR A 73 -1.92 13.11 0.34
C TYR A 73 -0.61 12.32 0.27
N PHE A 74 -0.67 11.04 0.58
CA PHE A 74 0.52 10.19 0.56
C PHE A 74 0.30 8.99 -0.35
N SER A 75 1.36 8.62 -1.06
CA SER A 75 1.37 7.42 -1.87
C SER A 75 2.22 6.36 -1.17
N LEU A 76 1.64 5.18 -1.01
CA LEU A 76 2.25 4.07 -0.31
C LEU A 76 2.48 2.95 -1.30
N LEU A 77 3.68 2.41 -1.36
CA LEU A 77 3.94 1.22 -2.16
C LEU A 77 4.01 0.02 -1.24
N VAL A 78 3.11 -0.91 -1.43
CA VAL A 78 2.97 -2.09 -0.57
C VAL A 78 3.12 -3.33 -1.43
N ARG A 79 4.01 -4.22 -1.00
CA ARG A 79 4.25 -5.47 -1.73
C ARG A 79 3.65 -6.63 -0.97
N ARG A 80 2.91 -7.45 -1.69
CA ARG A 80 2.47 -8.72 -1.12
C ARG A 80 3.66 -9.68 -1.14
N PRO A 81 4.02 -10.28 0.02
CA PRO A 81 5.16 -11.19 0.05
C PRO A 81 4.98 -12.33 -0.92
N ALA A 82 6.09 -12.74 -1.54
CA ALA A 82 6.07 -13.88 -2.45
C ALA A 82 5.87 -15.18 -1.68
N THR A 83 6.28 -15.21 -0.43
CA THR A 83 6.12 -16.37 0.43
C THR A 83 4.88 -16.19 1.28
N VAL A 84 4.00 -17.18 1.22
CA VAL A 84 2.75 -17.13 1.98
C VAL A 84 2.90 -17.93 3.25
N GLN A 85 2.42 -17.35 4.34
CA GLN A 85 2.46 -18.00 5.64
C GLN A 85 1.18 -18.79 5.90
#